data_fe6a66644b3170bdc69dda18e9d03d11
#
_entry.id   fe6a66644b3170bdc69dda18e9d03d11
#
_cell.length_a   1.000
_cell.length_b   1.000
_cell.length_c   1.000
_cell.angle_alpha   90.00
_cell.angle_beta   90.00
_cell.angle_gamma   90.00
#
_symmetry.space_group_name_H-M   'P 1'
#
loop_
_entity.id
_entity.type
_entity.pdbx_description
1 polymer ?
#
loop_
_entity_poly.entity_id
_entity_poly.type
_entity_poly.pdbx_seq_one_letter_code
_entity_poly.pdbx_strand_id
1 'polypeptide(L)'
;MAAYASLADYVTQLTKPTQRFSWLWSTLAATSGKRMSLWKVGPNAGASPAAVAVPDNTTAGGILHSNGGSGTMWLPRMSVMNNSAGTLMIADRLLHAGGLDGTVTSPQAVMGNTNTGTPTISIATPAVITLASHGFSINQQVKFTTTGALPSHIVSGTTYFIIAAGFTTGAFEISATFKGSAINTTGDTQSGVHTVTGQVPVCLTRYTDGKGVRAAIEVTTTIGATARTATAAYTDAEANSAKTSTAVPVGAVGDREAGHWLELALAAQDSSSSASSGFKAIADLTLSASTGTAGDFAVVLYRPLLYLPMYALEDPSVYDALFVNGGNLQEILDNACLMAVVTPNLSGTGIIGISPMFTET
;
A
#
# COMPACT_ATOMS: atom_id res chain seq x y z
N MET A 1 4.53 3.04 27.12
CA MET A 1 4.04 3.45 28.45
C MET A 1 2.84 2.59 28.79
N ALA A 2 2.64 2.19 30.02
CA ALA A 2 1.41 1.52 30.39
C ALA A 2 0.25 2.52 30.26
N ALA A 3 -0.79 2.17 29.50
CA ALA A 3 -1.94 3.05 29.27
C ALA A 3 -2.80 3.21 30.54
N TYR A 4 -2.66 2.31 31.50
CA TYR A 4 -3.39 2.33 32.77
C TYR A 4 -2.43 2.15 33.94
N ALA A 5 -2.63 2.96 34.97
CA ALA A 5 -1.84 2.88 36.20
C ALA A 5 -2.27 1.69 37.08
N SER A 6 -3.48 1.17 36.92
CA SER A 6 -4.06 0.10 37.73
C SER A 6 -5.12 -0.70 36.99
N LEU A 7 -5.46 -1.88 37.54
CA LEU A 7 -6.62 -2.67 37.10
C LEU A 7 -7.94 -1.88 37.22
N ALA A 8 -8.06 -1.03 38.23
CA ALA A 8 -9.25 -0.19 38.43
C ALA A 8 -9.41 0.83 37.30
N ASP A 9 -8.32 1.41 36.81
CA ASP A 9 -8.34 2.31 35.64
C ASP A 9 -8.76 1.57 34.39
N TYR A 10 -8.24 0.36 34.17
CA TYR A 10 -8.66 -0.49 33.05
C TYR A 10 -10.15 -0.80 33.08
N VAL A 11 -10.67 -1.25 34.23
CA VAL A 11 -12.10 -1.53 34.41
C VAL A 11 -12.94 -0.28 34.17
N THR A 12 -12.50 0.86 34.67
CA THR A 12 -13.19 2.14 34.46
C THR A 12 -13.27 2.48 32.97
N GLN A 13 -12.21 2.26 32.22
CA GLN A 13 -12.21 2.50 30.76
C GLN A 13 -13.13 1.53 30.01
N LEU A 14 -13.21 0.28 30.44
CA LEU A 14 -14.14 -0.67 29.83
C LEU A 14 -15.62 -0.29 30.02
N THR A 15 -15.93 0.53 31.02
CA THR A 15 -17.30 0.99 31.29
C THR A 15 -17.65 2.33 30.60
N LYS A 16 -16.64 3.04 30.05
CA LYS A 16 -16.88 4.29 29.30
C LYS A 16 -17.61 4.01 27.98
N PRO A 17 -18.24 5.02 27.38
CA PRO A 17 -18.78 4.92 26.04
C PRO A 17 -17.67 4.51 25.08
N THR A 18 -17.74 3.29 24.57
CA THR A 18 -16.74 2.69 23.70
C THR A 18 -17.32 2.50 22.32
N GLN A 19 -16.48 2.64 21.32
CA GLN A 19 -16.85 2.23 19.98
C GLN A 19 -16.76 0.70 19.92
N ARG A 20 -17.88 0.08 19.61
CA ARG A 20 -17.97 -1.38 19.41
C ARG A 20 -18.51 -1.64 18.04
N PHE A 21 -17.80 -2.42 17.26
CA PHE A 21 -18.19 -2.79 15.91
C PHE A 21 -18.25 -4.31 15.80
N SER A 22 -19.05 -4.78 14.87
CA SER A 22 -19.06 -6.18 14.45
C SER A 22 -18.98 -6.20 12.94
N TRP A 23 -17.93 -6.77 12.40
CA TRP A 23 -17.70 -6.91 10.99
C TRP A 23 -17.74 -8.36 10.61
N LEU A 24 -18.55 -8.70 9.63
CA LEU A 24 -18.64 -10.04 9.07
C LEU A 24 -18.14 -10.00 7.63
N TRP A 25 -17.06 -10.70 7.36
CA TRP A 25 -16.56 -10.92 6.01
C TRP A 25 -16.98 -12.31 5.57
N SER A 26 -17.72 -12.38 4.45
CA SER A 26 -18.08 -13.64 3.81
C SER A 26 -17.14 -13.91 2.64
N THR A 27 -16.63 -15.12 2.59
CA THR A 27 -16.06 -15.81 1.44
C THR A 27 -14.93 -15.11 0.68
N LEU A 28 -13.71 -15.33 1.15
CA LEU A 28 -12.54 -15.39 0.28
C LEU A 28 -12.33 -16.85 -0.11
N ALA A 29 -12.04 -17.10 -1.39
CA ALA A 29 -11.46 -18.37 -1.80
C ALA A 29 -10.02 -18.42 -1.24
N ALA A 30 -9.89 -18.92 -0.03
CA ALA A 30 -8.64 -18.94 0.68
C ALA A 30 -7.76 -20.09 0.21
N THR A 31 -6.45 -19.85 0.09
CA THR A 31 -5.44 -20.89 -0.13
C THR A 31 -4.69 -21.13 1.18
N SER A 32 -4.61 -22.40 1.59
CA SER A 32 -3.93 -22.80 2.84
C SER A 32 -2.51 -22.22 2.91
N GLY A 33 -2.17 -21.61 4.04
CA GLY A 33 -0.86 -21.03 4.31
C GLY A 33 -0.54 -19.73 3.54
N LYS A 34 -1.45 -19.27 2.68
CA LYS A 34 -1.27 -18.00 1.95
C LYS A 34 -1.98 -16.87 2.68
N ARG A 35 -1.34 -15.72 2.76
CA ARG A 35 -1.93 -14.53 3.34
C ARG A 35 -2.94 -13.90 2.38
N MET A 36 -4.03 -13.43 2.93
CA MET A 36 -5.10 -12.79 2.19
C MET A 36 -5.58 -11.53 2.90
N SER A 37 -5.67 -10.45 2.16
CA SER A 37 -6.26 -9.19 2.62
C SER A 37 -7.78 -9.28 2.59
N LEU A 38 -8.43 -8.80 3.63
CA LEU A 38 -9.89 -8.65 3.66
C LEU A 38 -10.35 -7.31 3.07
N TRP A 39 -9.45 -6.51 2.51
CA TRP A 39 -9.73 -5.17 1.98
C TRP A 39 -10.85 -5.13 0.94
N LYS A 40 -10.86 -6.08 0.02
CA LYS A 40 -11.84 -6.11 -1.10
C LYS A 40 -13.09 -6.94 -0.81
N VAL A 41 -13.22 -7.46 0.39
CA VAL A 41 -14.35 -8.32 0.79
C VAL A 41 -15.06 -7.76 2.00
N GLY A 42 -16.32 -8.12 2.15
CA GLY A 42 -17.14 -7.73 3.28
C GLY A 42 -18.07 -6.57 3.02
N PRO A 43 -18.77 -6.12 4.06
CA PRO A 43 -19.85 -5.14 3.93
C PRO A 43 -19.37 -3.73 3.53
N ASN A 44 -18.07 -3.47 3.64
CA ASN A 44 -17.44 -2.19 3.29
C ASN A 44 -16.22 -2.43 2.42
N ALA A 45 -16.39 -3.16 1.30
CA ALA A 45 -15.28 -3.50 0.41
C ALA A 45 -14.56 -2.25 -0.11
N GLY A 46 -13.24 -2.25 0.01
CA GLY A 46 -12.38 -1.17 -0.47
C GLY A 46 -12.13 -1.22 -1.97
N ALA A 47 -11.95 -0.06 -2.57
CA ALA A 47 -11.47 0.06 -3.93
C ALA A 47 -9.95 -0.06 -3.98
N SER A 48 -9.41 -0.46 -5.15
CA SER A 48 -8.02 -0.18 -5.48
C SER A 48 -7.96 1.25 -5.98
N PRO A 49 -7.16 2.13 -5.37
CA PRO A 49 -6.99 3.47 -5.91
C PRO A 49 -6.33 3.38 -7.30
N ALA A 50 -6.74 4.26 -8.18
CA ALA A 50 -6.13 4.37 -9.52
C ALA A 50 -4.71 4.97 -9.47
N ALA A 51 -4.30 5.51 -8.33
CA ALA A 51 -2.98 6.06 -8.07
C ALA A 51 -2.66 5.86 -6.58
N VAL A 52 -1.51 6.36 -6.13
CA VAL A 52 -1.13 6.30 -4.72
C VAL A 52 -2.09 7.12 -3.85
N ALA A 53 -2.53 6.53 -2.74
CA ALA A 53 -3.41 7.16 -1.76
C ALA A 53 -2.96 6.85 -0.33
N VAL A 54 -3.28 7.74 0.60
CA VAL A 54 -3.16 7.53 2.05
C VAL A 54 -4.55 7.22 2.58
N PRO A 55 -4.86 5.97 2.89
CA PRO A 55 -6.13 5.62 3.51
C PRO A 55 -6.18 6.07 4.98
N ASP A 56 -7.37 6.33 5.45
CA ASP A 56 -7.68 6.77 6.81
C ASP A 56 -8.79 5.92 7.46
N ASN A 57 -9.20 6.29 8.66
CA ASN A 57 -10.22 5.59 9.45
C ASN A 57 -11.62 5.58 8.80
N THR A 58 -11.85 6.36 7.75
CA THR A 58 -13.13 6.42 7.00
C THR A 58 -13.06 5.72 5.65
N THR A 59 -11.87 5.25 5.26
CA THR A 59 -11.65 4.64 3.95
C THR A 59 -12.30 3.26 3.86
N ALA A 60 -13.10 3.04 2.83
CA ALA A 60 -13.71 1.74 2.55
C ALA A 60 -12.64 0.65 2.40
N GLY A 61 -12.91 -0.55 2.90
CA GLY A 61 -11.98 -1.68 3.00
C GLY A 61 -11.35 -1.80 4.38
N GLY A 62 -11.27 -0.71 5.14
CA GLY A 62 -10.81 -0.69 6.52
C GLY A 62 -11.91 -1.06 7.53
N ILE A 63 -11.49 -1.34 8.74
CA ILE A 63 -12.35 -1.39 9.92
C ILE A 63 -12.61 0.06 10.31
N LEU A 64 -13.79 0.57 9.97
CA LEU A 64 -14.15 1.96 10.21
C LEU A 64 -14.27 2.23 11.72
N HIS A 65 -13.74 3.35 12.16
CA HIS A 65 -13.87 3.83 13.53
C HIS A 65 -13.86 5.37 13.52
N SER A 66 -14.36 5.99 14.58
CA SER A 66 -14.21 7.43 14.77
C SER A 66 -12.85 7.70 15.42
N ASN A 67 -12.26 8.84 15.11
CA ASN A 67 -11.09 9.31 15.84
C ASN A 67 -11.46 9.58 17.30
N GLY A 68 -10.51 9.37 18.20
CA GLY A 68 -10.59 9.89 19.56
C GLY A 68 -10.70 11.42 19.48
N GLY A 69 -11.50 12.04 20.32
CA GLY A 69 -11.68 13.49 20.32
C GLY A 69 -10.37 14.21 20.67
N SER A 70 -10.12 14.44 21.96
CA SER A 70 -8.87 15.02 22.47
C SER A 70 -7.97 14.00 23.17
N GLY A 71 -8.42 12.75 23.27
CA GLY A 71 -7.73 11.67 23.96
C GLY A 71 -7.00 10.71 23.02
N THR A 72 -6.22 9.80 23.60
CA THR A 72 -5.58 8.71 22.88
C THR A 72 -6.54 7.53 22.76
N MET A 73 -6.68 6.97 21.56
CA MET A 73 -7.50 5.80 21.32
C MET A 73 -6.71 4.50 21.50
N TRP A 74 -7.33 3.50 22.10
CA TRP A 74 -6.74 2.23 22.46
C TRP A 74 -7.62 1.07 21.99
N LEU A 75 -7.01 -0.08 21.72
CA LEU A 75 -7.68 -1.35 21.45
C LEU A 75 -7.51 -2.27 22.69
N PRO A 76 -8.41 -2.20 23.69
CA PRO A 76 -8.33 -3.06 24.87
C PRO A 76 -8.74 -4.49 24.60
N ARG A 77 -9.68 -4.71 23.69
CA ARG A 77 -10.23 -6.03 23.42
C ARG A 77 -10.64 -6.19 21.97
N MET A 78 -10.45 -7.39 21.43
CA MET A 78 -10.97 -7.79 20.13
C MET A 78 -11.38 -9.27 20.18
N SER A 79 -12.53 -9.61 19.62
CA SER A 79 -12.91 -11.00 19.40
C SER A 79 -12.95 -11.32 17.90
N VAL A 80 -12.57 -12.55 17.58
CA VAL A 80 -12.59 -13.09 16.22
C VAL A 80 -13.34 -14.41 16.22
N MET A 81 -14.28 -14.51 15.30
CA MET A 81 -15.02 -15.74 15.02
C MET A 81 -14.74 -16.15 13.58
N ASN A 82 -14.46 -17.41 13.35
CA ASN A 82 -14.16 -17.92 12.01
C ASN A 82 -14.50 -19.41 11.89
N ASN A 83 -14.67 -19.86 10.67
CA ASN A 83 -14.91 -21.26 10.36
C ASN A 83 -13.66 -22.05 9.94
N SER A 84 -12.48 -21.44 9.99
CA SER A 84 -11.20 -22.06 9.62
C SER A 84 -10.09 -21.57 10.53
N ALA A 85 -9.29 -22.48 11.08
CA ALA A 85 -8.12 -22.12 11.88
C ALA A 85 -7.10 -21.33 11.05
N GLY A 86 -6.29 -20.51 11.73
CA GLY A 86 -5.28 -19.69 11.06
C GLY A 86 -4.72 -18.59 11.95
N THR A 87 -4.27 -17.53 11.33
CA THR A 87 -3.80 -16.30 12.01
C THR A 87 -4.47 -15.09 11.39
N LEU A 88 -4.93 -14.17 12.22
CA LEU A 88 -5.39 -12.85 11.84
C LEU A 88 -4.33 -11.82 12.22
N MET A 89 -3.97 -10.94 11.28
CA MET A 89 -3.21 -9.74 11.55
C MET A 89 -4.13 -8.52 11.42
N ILE A 90 -4.10 -7.65 12.41
CA ILE A 90 -4.64 -6.29 12.31
C ILE A 90 -3.46 -5.34 12.12
N ALA A 91 -3.60 -4.45 11.17
CA ALA A 91 -2.57 -3.48 10.82
C ALA A 91 -3.17 -2.12 10.47
N ASP A 92 -2.42 -1.05 10.64
CA ASP A 92 -2.72 0.26 10.07
C ASP A 92 -2.18 0.31 8.63
N ARG A 93 -3.06 0.48 7.65
CA ARG A 93 -2.72 0.67 6.25
C ARG A 93 -2.32 2.12 6.02
N LEU A 94 -1.06 2.36 5.74
CA LEU A 94 -0.46 3.70 5.67
C LEU A 94 -0.48 4.27 4.27
N LEU A 95 -0.33 3.41 3.26
CA LEU A 95 -0.30 3.79 1.86
C LEU A 95 -0.85 2.66 1.01
N HIS A 96 -1.57 3.03 -0.03
CA HIS A 96 -2.10 2.10 -1.03
C HIS A 96 -1.82 2.66 -2.43
N ALA A 97 -0.88 2.08 -3.14
CA ALA A 97 -0.54 2.43 -4.52
C ALA A 97 -1.05 1.34 -5.46
N GLY A 98 -2.22 1.56 -6.04
CA GLY A 98 -2.85 0.61 -6.96
C GLY A 98 -2.51 0.86 -8.43
N GLY A 99 -3.09 0.03 -9.29
CA GLY A 99 -2.94 0.15 -10.74
C GLY A 99 -1.60 -0.30 -11.29
N LEU A 100 -0.81 -1.10 -10.55
CA LEU A 100 0.37 -1.74 -11.11
C LEU A 100 -0.05 -2.95 -11.94
N ASP A 101 0.59 -3.14 -13.09
CA ASP A 101 0.19 -4.12 -14.10
C ASP A 101 1.14 -5.33 -14.11
N GLY A 102 0.58 -6.53 -14.06
CA GLY A 102 1.32 -7.80 -14.09
C GLY A 102 2.06 -8.11 -15.39
N THR A 103 1.84 -7.35 -16.46
CA THR A 103 2.55 -7.51 -17.74
C THR A 103 3.68 -6.53 -17.94
N VAL A 104 3.73 -5.44 -17.18
CA VAL A 104 4.73 -4.38 -17.31
C VAL A 104 6.00 -4.78 -16.57
N THR A 105 7.13 -4.82 -17.26
CA THR A 105 8.44 -5.23 -16.74
C THR A 105 9.38 -4.07 -16.43
N SER A 106 9.08 -2.88 -16.93
CA SER A 106 9.78 -1.66 -16.53
C SER A 106 9.34 -1.23 -15.13
N PRO A 107 10.15 -0.45 -14.38
CA PRO A 107 9.77 0.06 -13.07
C PRO A 107 8.42 0.78 -13.11
N GLN A 108 7.52 0.42 -12.20
CA GLN A 108 6.19 1.02 -12.04
C GLN A 108 6.16 1.80 -10.74
N ALA A 109 5.83 3.08 -10.80
CA ALA A 109 5.88 3.97 -9.64
C ALA A 109 4.89 3.56 -8.55
N VAL A 110 5.37 3.54 -7.32
CA VAL A 110 4.60 3.48 -6.08
C VAL A 110 4.44 4.89 -5.52
N MET A 111 5.51 5.47 -4.98
CA MET A 111 5.55 6.87 -4.56
C MET A 111 6.25 7.77 -5.56
N GLY A 112 7.04 7.19 -6.47
CA GLY A 112 7.88 7.91 -7.43
C GLY A 112 9.16 8.47 -6.81
N ASN A 113 9.80 9.37 -7.55
CA ASN A 113 11.01 10.05 -7.14
C ASN A 113 10.99 11.52 -7.59
N THR A 114 11.94 12.31 -7.11
CA THR A 114 12.07 13.76 -7.41
C THR A 114 13.16 14.05 -8.45
N ASN A 115 13.52 13.09 -9.30
CA ASN A 115 14.50 13.29 -10.34
C ASN A 115 14.12 14.50 -11.22
N THR A 116 15.12 15.19 -11.72
CA THR A 116 14.95 16.38 -12.56
C THR A 116 15.90 16.28 -13.76
N GLY A 117 15.45 16.78 -14.91
CA GLY A 117 16.27 16.82 -16.10
C GLY A 117 15.74 17.80 -17.14
N THR A 118 16.54 18.03 -18.19
CA THR A 118 16.22 18.92 -19.30
C THR A 118 15.92 18.10 -20.56
N PRO A 119 14.66 17.74 -20.78
CA PRO A 119 14.25 16.93 -21.93
C PRO A 119 14.13 17.76 -23.20
N THR A 120 14.15 17.10 -24.34
CA THR A 120 13.51 17.59 -25.58
C THR A 120 12.10 17.00 -25.70
N ILE A 121 11.18 17.79 -26.24
CA ILE A 121 9.79 17.39 -26.45
C ILE A 121 9.53 17.37 -27.95
N SER A 122 9.06 16.27 -28.53
CA SER A 122 8.71 16.23 -29.94
C SER A 122 7.39 16.94 -30.22
N ILE A 123 7.26 17.56 -31.40
CA ILE A 123 5.99 18.09 -31.89
C ILE A 123 5.36 17.02 -32.78
N ALA A 124 4.64 16.09 -32.18
CA ALA A 124 4.15 14.87 -32.82
C ALA A 124 2.92 14.29 -32.10
N THR A 125 2.35 13.25 -32.69
CA THR A 125 1.33 12.36 -32.09
C THR A 125 1.86 10.95 -32.07
N PRO A 126 2.19 10.36 -30.89
CA PRO A 126 2.26 10.97 -29.57
C PRO A 126 3.43 11.93 -29.40
N ALA A 127 3.35 12.83 -28.42
CA ALA A 127 4.49 13.61 -27.97
C ALA A 127 5.48 12.72 -27.21
N VAL A 128 6.73 12.66 -27.68
CA VAL A 128 7.82 11.93 -27.05
C VAL A 128 8.72 12.89 -26.27
N ILE A 129 8.94 12.62 -25.02
CA ILE A 129 9.85 13.32 -24.12
C ILE A 129 11.16 12.54 -24.10
N THR A 130 12.22 13.09 -24.68
CA THR A 130 13.54 12.45 -24.73
C THR A 130 14.44 13.03 -23.64
N LEU A 131 14.91 12.16 -22.75
CA LEU A 131 15.81 12.48 -21.63
C LEU A 131 16.62 11.23 -21.27
N ALA A 132 17.89 11.24 -21.60
CA ALA A 132 18.77 10.09 -21.34
C ALA A 132 18.89 9.79 -19.85
N SER A 133 18.77 8.51 -19.49
CA SER A 133 18.93 8.02 -18.11
C SER A 133 18.07 8.77 -17.10
N HIS A 134 16.82 9.06 -17.43
CA HIS A 134 15.93 9.91 -16.63
C HIS A 134 15.61 9.34 -15.25
N GLY A 135 15.69 8.02 -15.05
CA GLY A 135 15.41 7.36 -13.77
C GLY A 135 13.97 7.53 -13.26
N PHE A 136 13.03 7.91 -14.11
CA PHE A 136 11.60 7.89 -13.83
C PHE A 136 11.02 6.49 -14.04
N SER A 137 9.83 6.28 -13.48
CA SER A 137 9.09 5.01 -13.56
C SER A 137 7.77 5.20 -14.28
N ILE A 138 7.21 4.15 -14.87
CA ILE A 138 5.86 4.16 -15.43
C ILE A 138 4.85 4.49 -14.32
N ASN A 139 3.80 5.22 -14.65
CA ASN A 139 2.79 5.77 -13.74
C ASN A 139 3.28 6.90 -12.81
N GLN A 140 4.56 7.28 -12.88
CA GLN A 140 5.09 8.38 -12.08
C GLN A 140 4.47 9.71 -12.49
N GLN A 141 4.21 10.55 -11.52
CA GLN A 141 3.79 11.93 -11.71
C GLN A 141 4.99 12.81 -12.02
N VAL A 142 4.84 13.68 -13.01
CA VAL A 142 5.85 14.65 -13.42
C VAL A 142 5.23 16.01 -13.69
N LYS A 143 6.02 17.06 -13.55
CA LYS A 143 5.67 18.44 -13.93
C LYS A 143 6.72 19.01 -14.86
N PHE A 144 6.29 19.91 -15.73
CA PHE A 144 7.16 20.61 -16.65
C PHE A 144 7.22 22.10 -16.30
N THR A 145 8.40 22.68 -16.50
CA THR A 145 8.63 24.12 -16.52
C THR A 145 9.47 24.49 -17.74
N THR A 146 9.56 25.75 -18.08
CA THR A 146 10.31 26.22 -19.25
C THR A 146 10.82 27.65 -19.05
N THR A 147 11.92 27.97 -19.70
CA THR A 147 12.41 29.36 -19.82
C THR A 147 11.75 30.13 -20.96
N GLY A 148 10.99 29.44 -21.81
CA GLY A 148 10.27 30.01 -22.96
C GLY A 148 8.82 29.51 -22.97
N ALA A 149 8.38 28.83 -24.02
CA ALA A 149 7.05 28.30 -24.20
C ALA A 149 7.09 26.75 -24.33
N LEU A 150 6.30 26.05 -23.53
CA LEU A 150 6.00 24.62 -23.75
C LEU A 150 5.05 24.43 -24.94
N PRO A 151 5.02 23.26 -25.58
CA PRO A 151 3.93 22.92 -26.51
C PRO A 151 2.57 23.21 -25.87
N SER A 152 1.62 23.75 -26.62
CA SER A 152 0.36 24.30 -26.04
C SER A 152 -0.48 23.28 -25.26
N HIS A 153 -0.33 21.99 -25.56
CA HIS A 153 -1.00 20.88 -24.84
C HIS A 153 -0.26 20.44 -23.55
N ILE A 154 0.90 21.03 -23.26
CA ILE A 154 1.65 20.78 -22.01
C ILE A 154 1.71 22.10 -21.21
N VAL A 155 0.95 22.16 -20.13
CA VAL A 155 0.85 23.35 -19.28
C VAL A 155 1.87 23.30 -18.15
N SER A 156 2.63 24.39 -17.99
CA SER A 156 3.63 24.51 -16.93
C SER A 156 3.03 24.34 -15.55
N GLY A 157 3.69 23.55 -14.69
CA GLY A 157 3.25 23.27 -13.33
C GLY A 157 2.08 22.29 -13.20
N THR A 158 1.45 21.88 -14.30
CA THR A 158 0.41 20.83 -14.30
C THR A 158 1.04 19.46 -14.13
N THR A 159 0.35 18.58 -13.36
CA THR A 159 0.78 17.20 -13.18
C THR A 159 0.37 16.34 -14.36
N TYR A 160 1.33 15.59 -14.89
CA TYR A 160 1.16 14.57 -15.92
C TYR A 160 1.62 13.22 -15.38
N PHE A 161 1.19 12.13 -16.03
CA PHE A 161 1.57 10.76 -15.68
C PHE A 161 2.38 10.15 -16.81
N ILE A 162 3.51 9.53 -16.49
CA ILE A 162 4.28 8.75 -17.46
C ILE A 162 3.51 7.48 -17.78
N ILE A 163 3.33 7.17 -19.06
CA ILE A 163 2.60 5.97 -19.51
C ILE A 163 3.56 4.87 -19.98
N ALA A 164 3.06 3.63 -20.05
CA ALA A 164 3.86 2.47 -20.46
C ALA A 164 4.24 2.52 -21.95
N ALA A 165 3.37 3.11 -22.80
CA ALA A 165 3.67 3.30 -24.21
C ALA A 165 4.89 4.20 -24.39
N GLY A 166 5.77 3.84 -25.31
CA GLY A 166 7.00 4.63 -25.60
C GLY A 166 8.01 4.74 -24.46
N PHE A 167 7.81 4.04 -23.33
CA PHE A 167 8.72 4.12 -22.19
C PHE A 167 10.00 3.31 -22.41
N THR A 168 11.13 4.01 -22.30
CA THR A 168 12.50 3.44 -22.34
C THR A 168 13.35 4.15 -21.29
N THR A 169 14.61 3.76 -21.14
CA THR A 169 15.57 4.47 -20.26
C THR A 169 15.95 5.87 -20.76
N GLY A 170 15.67 6.19 -22.00
CA GLY A 170 16.04 7.45 -22.65
C GLY A 170 14.86 8.29 -23.12
N ALA A 171 13.63 7.78 -23.04
CA ALA A 171 12.44 8.50 -23.51
C ALA A 171 11.18 7.97 -22.86
N PHE A 172 10.12 8.79 -22.84
CA PHE A 172 8.82 8.43 -22.33
C PHE A 172 7.71 9.29 -22.95
N GLU A 173 6.50 8.81 -22.88
CA GLU A 173 5.28 9.54 -23.21
C GLU A 173 4.51 9.90 -21.95
N ILE A 174 3.66 10.90 -22.03
CA ILE A 174 2.87 11.40 -20.89
C ILE A 174 1.39 11.47 -21.21
N SER A 175 0.57 11.37 -20.17
CA SER A 175 -0.87 11.58 -20.21
C SER A 175 -1.32 12.60 -19.16
N ALA A 176 -2.42 13.29 -19.40
CA ALA A 176 -3.05 14.19 -18.44
C ALA A 176 -3.74 13.43 -17.29
N THR A 177 -4.05 12.13 -17.48
CA THR A 177 -4.71 11.29 -16.49
C THR A 177 -3.94 10.00 -16.28
N PHE A 178 -4.08 9.40 -15.08
CA PHE A 178 -3.46 8.11 -14.76
C PHE A 178 -3.87 7.02 -15.79
N LYS A 179 -2.88 6.36 -16.40
CA LYS A 179 -3.07 5.37 -17.49
C LYS A 179 -3.90 5.89 -18.68
N GLY A 180 -3.95 7.19 -18.89
CA GLY A 180 -4.68 7.81 -19.99
C GLY A 180 -3.95 7.74 -21.32
N SER A 181 -4.53 8.38 -22.35
CA SER A 181 -3.93 8.47 -23.68
C SER A 181 -2.78 9.45 -23.72
N ALA A 182 -1.79 9.18 -24.57
CA ALA A 182 -0.65 10.05 -24.80
C ALA A 182 -1.08 11.45 -25.28
N ILE A 183 -0.33 12.47 -24.85
CA ILE A 183 -0.52 13.85 -25.27
C ILE A 183 -0.15 13.97 -26.77
N ASN A 184 -0.97 14.72 -27.50
CA ASN A 184 -0.71 15.11 -28.88
C ASN A 184 -0.22 16.56 -28.91
N THR A 185 0.92 16.83 -29.50
CA THR A 185 1.50 18.16 -29.70
C THR A 185 1.64 18.54 -31.17
N THR A 186 1.01 17.79 -32.10
CA THR A 186 1.05 18.10 -33.52
C THR A 186 0.52 19.50 -33.80
N GLY A 187 1.31 20.31 -34.48
CA GLY A 187 0.95 21.70 -34.79
C GLY A 187 1.27 22.71 -33.69
N ASP A 188 1.74 22.25 -32.52
CA ASP A 188 2.20 23.16 -31.47
C ASP A 188 3.54 23.83 -31.83
N THR A 189 3.86 24.84 -31.07
CA THR A 189 5.18 25.51 -31.11
C THR A 189 5.76 25.50 -29.71
N GLN A 190 7.10 25.49 -29.63
CA GLN A 190 7.81 25.53 -28.35
C GLN A 190 9.08 26.37 -28.48
N SER A 191 9.57 26.85 -27.34
CA SER A 191 10.83 27.65 -27.29
C SER A 191 11.46 27.55 -25.89
N GLY A 192 12.75 27.90 -25.84
CA GLY A 192 13.50 27.87 -24.58
C GLY A 192 13.94 26.49 -24.14
N VAL A 193 14.37 26.39 -22.90
CA VAL A 193 14.80 25.14 -22.25
C VAL A 193 13.68 24.61 -21.36
N HIS A 194 13.31 23.36 -21.58
CA HIS A 194 12.29 22.69 -20.77
C HIS A 194 12.94 21.92 -19.65
N THR A 195 12.29 21.91 -18.51
CA THR A 195 12.69 21.09 -17.35
C THR A 195 11.53 20.19 -16.96
N VAL A 196 11.79 18.90 -16.77
CA VAL A 196 10.85 17.96 -16.16
C VAL A 196 11.32 17.60 -14.76
N THR A 197 10.39 17.54 -13.81
CA THR A 197 10.65 17.14 -12.42
C THR A 197 9.65 16.08 -11.98
N GLY A 198 10.16 14.97 -11.48
CA GLY A 198 9.35 13.93 -10.85
C GLY A 198 8.68 14.43 -9.58
N GLN A 199 7.52 13.90 -9.30
CA GLN A 199 6.74 14.24 -8.11
C GLN A 199 6.62 13.02 -7.20
N VAL A 200 6.72 13.24 -5.89
CA VAL A 200 6.33 12.33 -4.84
C VAL A 200 5.04 12.86 -4.24
N PRO A 201 3.87 12.46 -4.76
CA PRO A 201 2.60 13.09 -4.42
C PRO A 201 2.15 12.79 -3.00
N VAL A 202 2.66 11.71 -2.42
CA VAL A 202 2.20 11.19 -1.15
C VAL A 202 3.40 10.64 -0.35
N CYS A 203 3.44 10.98 0.95
CA CYS A 203 4.40 10.46 1.91
C CYS A 203 3.63 9.82 3.07
N LEU A 204 4.31 9.04 3.90
CA LEU A 204 3.72 8.53 5.14
C LEU A 204 3.30 9.70 6.04
N THR A 205 2.04 9.73 6.43
CA THR A 205 1.48 10.73 7.37
C THR A 205 1.51 10.22 8.81
N ARG A 206 1.54 8.91 8.99
CA ARG A 206 1.70 8.19 10.24
C ARG A 206 2.98 7.36 10.17
N TYR A 207 3.65 7.16 11.29
CA TYR A 207 4.95 6.45 11.37
C TYR A 207 5.96 6.97 10.34
N THR A 208 6.12 8.30 10.29
CA THR A 208 6.90 9.02 9.28
C THR A 208 8.40 8.69 9.28
N ASP A 209 8.89 8.12 10.39
CA ASP A 209 10.26 7.59 10.50
C ASP A 209 10.43 6.23 9.78
N GLY A 210 9.34 5.56 9.40
CA GLY A 210 9.34 4.26 8.73
C GLY A 210 9.61 3.07 9.66
N LYS A 211 9.91 3.28 10.94
CA LYS A 211 10.26 2.19 11.87
C LYS A 211 9.10 1.22 12.07
N GLY A 212 9.38 -0.06 11.85
CA GLY A 212 8.40 -1.14 11.94
C GLY A 212 7.31 -1.08 10.86
N VAL A 213 7.41 -0.16 9.90
CA VAL A 213 6.56 -0.17 8.71
C VAL A 213 7.00 -1.32 7.81
N ARG A 214 6.03 -2.07 7.32
CA ARG A 214 6.20 -3.18 6.39
C ARG A 214 5.56 -2.86 5.05
N ALA A 215 5.91 -3.63 4.04
CA ALA A 215 5.35 -3.51 2.70
C ALA A 215 4.85 -4.86 2.20
N ALA A 216 3.82 -4.82 1.37
CA ALA A 216 3.32 -5.99 0.68
C ALA A 216 2.76 -5.63 -0.70
N ILE A 217 2.74 -6.62 -1.58
CA ILE A 217 1.95 -6.60 -2.81
C ILE A 217 0.58 -7.20 -2.48
N GLU A 218 -0.48 -6.48 -2.78
CA GLU A 218 -1.86 -6.95 -2.72
C GLU A 218 -2.36 -7.14 -4.16
N VAL A 219 -2.70 -8.35 -4.53
CA VAL A 219 -3.32 -8.63 -5.82
C VAL A 219 -4.75 -8.11 -5.79
N THR A 220 -5.08 -7.15 -6.64
CA THR A 220 -6.40 -6.51 -6.66
C THR A 220 -7.31 -7.06 -7.74
N THR A 221 -6.71 -7.51 -8.84
CA THR A 221 -7.37 -8.27 -9.91
C THR A 221 -6.41 -9.38 -10.33
N THR A 222 -6.92 -10.60 -10.51
CA THR A 222 -6.10 -11.77 -10.84
C THR A 222 -5.10 -11.46 -11.95
N ILE A 223 -3.82 -11.70 -11.67
CA ILE A 223 -2.70 -11.53 -12.60
C ILE A 223 -2.41 -12.83 -13.34
N GLY A 224 -1.48 -12.79 -14.31
CA GLY A 224 -1.12 -13.96 -15.10
C GLY A 224 -0.54 -15.11 -14.27
N ALA A 225 -0.61 -16.33 -14.83
CA ALA A 225 -0.23 -17.58 -14.15
C ALA A 225 1.26 -17.92 -14.26
N THR A 226 2.05 -17.11 -14.95
CA THR A 226 3.49 -17.38 -15.10
C THR A 226 4.24 -16.88 -13.87
N ALA A 227 4.87 -17.82 -13.14
CA ALA A 227 5.66 -17.51 -11.94
C ALA A 227 6.80 -16.53 -12.28
N ARG A 228 6.89 -15.45 -11.54
CA ARG A 228 7.87 -14.37 -11.66
C ARG A 228 8.29 -13.92 -10.27
N THR A 229 9.19 -12.96 -10.22
CA THR A 229 9.54 -12.26 -8.98
C THR A 229 9.33 -10.76 -9.13
N ALA A 230 9.03 -10.11 -8.04
CA ALA A 230 8.94 -8.67 -7.94
C ALA A 230 9.99 -8.16 -6.93
N THR A 231 10.58 -7.00 -7.22
CA THR A 231 11.47 -6.26 -6.32
C THR A 231 11.02 -4.82 -6.23
N ALA A 232 11.21 -4.20 -5.08
CA ALA A 232 10.89 -2.80 -4.84
C ALA A 232 12.17 -1.98 -4.62
N ALA A 233 12.26 -0.81 -5.26
CA ALA A 233 13.23 0.21 -4.90
C ALA A 233 12.70 1.01 -3.71
N TYR A 234 13.46 1.07 -2.60
CA TYR A 234 12.97 1.67 -1.36
C TYR A 234 13.99 2.55 -0.64
N THR A 235 13.48 3.33 0.29
CA THR A 235 14.23 4.04 1.33
C THR A 235 13.90 3.39 2.66
N ASP A 236 14.91 3.03 3.44
CA ASP A 236 14.75 2.42 4.76
C ASP A 236 14.42 3.46 5.85
N ALA A 237 14.15 2.97 7.06
CA ALA A 237 13.82 3.83 8.21
C ALA A 237 15.00 4.73 8.65
N GLU A 238 16.23 4.44 8.25
CA GLU A 238 17.41 5.28 8.50
C GLU A 238 17.61 6.33 7.39
N ALA A 239 16.67 6.42 6.45
CA ALA A 239 16.69 7.29 5.28
C ALA A 239 17.78 6.98 4.24
N ASN A 240 18.33 5.75 4.25
CA ASN A 240 19.18 5.29 3.16
C ASN A 240 18.31 4.97 1.95
N SER A 241 18.51 5.67 0.87
CA SER A 241 17.81 5.48 -0.41
C SER A 241 18.53 4.49 -1.34
N ALA A 242 17.92 4.22 -2.49
CA ALA A 242 18.45 3.32 -3.53
C ALA A 242 18.67 1.88 -3.06
N LYS A 243 17.89 1.43 -2.08
CA LYS A 243 17.85 0.03 -1.64
C LYS A 243 16.92 -0.78 -2.52
N THR A 244 17.19 -2.07 -2.64
CA THR A 244 16.32 -3.02 -3.36
C THR A 244 15.86 -4.12 -2.41
N SER A 245 14.56 -4.36 -2.38
CA SER A 245 13.97 -5.41 -1.54
C SER A 245 14.43 -6.81 -1.96
N THR A 246 14.30 -7.78 -1.06
CA THR A 246 14.38 -9.18 -1.46
C THR A 246 13.29 -9.48 -2.49
N ALA A 247 13.62 -10.28 -3.50
CA ALA A 247 12.67 -10.69 -4.53
C ALA A 247 11.54 -11.54 -3.94
N VAL A 248 10.30 -11.19 -4.21
CA VAL A 248 9.12 -11.93 -3.78
C VAL A 248 8.47 -12.66 -4.96
N PRO A 249 8.09 -13.94 -4.83
CA PRO A 249 7.36 -14.67 -5.87
C PRO A 249 5.99 -14.03 -6.15
N VAL A 250 5.65 -13.90 -7.43
CA VAL A 250 4.35 -13.42 -7.93
C VAL A 250 3.90 -14.26 -9.13
N GLY A 251 2.61 -14.32 -9.41
CA GLY A 251 2.06 -15.00 -10.58
C GLY A 251 2.01 -16.55 -10.49
N ALA A 252 2.56 -17.17 -9.44
CA ALA A 252 2.38 -18.60 -9.20
C ALA A 252 0.94 -18.92 -8.77
N VAL A 253 0.53 -20.16 -8.95
CA VAL A 253 -0.73 -20.65 -8.39
C VAL A 253 -0.72 -20.44 -6.87
N GLY A 254 -1.74 -19.76 -6.35
CA GLY A 254 -1.84 -19.38 -4.94
C GLY A 254 -1.18 -18.03 -4.60
N ASP A 255 -0.58 -17.32 -5.56
CA ASP A 255 0.04 -16.00 -5.36
C ASP A 255 -0.43 -14.96 -6.40
N ARG A 256 -1.52 -15.23 -7.12
CA ARG A 256 -2.01 -14.43 -8.25
C ARG A 256 -3.48 -14.01 -8.19
N GLU A 257 -4.27 -14.65 -7.35
CA GLU A 257 -5.70 -14.39 -7.25
C GLU A 257 -5.96 -13.12 -6.41
N ALA A 258 -7.07 -12.44 -6.72
CA ALA A 258 -7.47 -11.24 -5.99
C ALA A 258 -7.56 -11.48 -4.47
N GLY A 259 -7.02 -10.57 -3.70
CA GLY A 259 -6.92 -10.66 -2.25
C GLY A 259 -5.59 -11.23 -1.74
N HIS A 260 -4.80 -11.93 -2.56
CA HIS A 260 -3.51 -12.45 -2.11
C HIS A 260 -2.57 -11.33 -1.67
N TRP A 261 -1.87 -11.61 -0.57
CA TRP A 261 -1.00 -10.68 0.14
C TRP A 261 0.42 -11.23 0.21
N LEU A 262 1.33 -10.62 -0.54
CA LEU A 262 2.70 -11.07 -0.71
C LEU A 262 3.64 -10.07 -0.01
N GLU A 263 4.25 -10.46 1.11
CA GLU A 263 5.13 -9.55 1.84
C GLU A 263 6.43 -9.27 1.10
N LEU A 264 6.74 -8.00 0.95
CA LEU A 264 8.05 -7.51 0.54
C LEU A 264 8.98 -7.52 1.76
N ALA A 265 10.13 -8.16 1.64
CA ALA A 265 11.13 -8.17 2.68
C ALA A 265 12.22 -7.15 2.39
N LEU A 266 12.68 -6.45 3.42
CA LEU A 266 13.88 -5.63 3.36
C LEU A 266 15.08 -6.46 2.90
N ALA A 267 16.09 -5.83 2.33
CA ALA A 267 17.38 -6.49 2.07
C ALA A 267 17.96 -7.04 3.39
N ALA A 268 18.67 -8.16 3.30
CA ALA A 268 19.17 -8.87 4.49
C ALA A 268 20.05 -7.98 5.42
N GLN A 269 20.72 -6.98 4.86
CA GLN A 269 21.53 -6.03 5.60
C GLN A 269 20.69 -5.05 6.44
N ASP A 270 19.47 -4.73 5.98
CA ASP A 270 18.57 -3.75 6.64
C ASP A 270 17.65 -4.45 7.65
N SER A 271 17.51 -5.77 7.56
CA SER A 271 16.70 -6.57 8.49
C SER A 271 17.44 -6.90 9.80
N SER A 272 18.76 -6.72 9.85
CA SER A 272 19.62 -7.11 11.00
C SER A 272 19.56 -6.14 12.18
N SER A 273 19.10 -4.90 11.97
CA SER A 273 18.94 -3.89 13.02
C SER A 273 17.50 -3.86 13.52
N SER A 274 17.23 -4.49 14.65
CA SER A 274 15.88 -4.61 15.22
C SER A 274 15.23 -3.28 15.65
N ALA A 275 16.03 -2.21 15.80
CA ALA A 275 15.53 -0.91 16.27
C ALA A 275 15.13 0.05 15.13
N SER A 276 15.63 -0.17 13.91
CA SER A 276 15.46 0.74 12.78
C SER A 276 14.94 0.08 11.50
N SER A 277 14.59 -1.21 11.54
CA SER A 277 14.09 -1.91 10.36
C SER A 277 12.69 -1.43 9.94
N GLY A 278 12.53 -1.07 8.69
CA GLY A 278 11.24 -0.69 8.11
C GLY A 278 11.36 0.09 6.82
N PHE A 279 10.23 0.24 6.13
CA PHE A 279 10.11 0.99 4.89
C PHE A 279 9.67 2.44 5.19
N LYS A 280 10.50 3.40 4.83
CA LYS A 280 10.14 4.82 4.88
C LYS A 280 9.45 5.28 3.60
N ALA A 281 9.92 4.77 2.46
CA ALA A 281 9.33 5.03 1.15
C ALA A 281 9.61 3.86 0.19
N ILE A 282 8.71 3.65 -0.77
CA ILE A 282 8.94 2.79 -1.93
C ILE A 282 8.78 3.65 -3.18
N ALA A 283 9.86 3.78 -3.97
CA ALA A 283 9.85 4.57 -5.19
C ALA A 283 9.06 3.86 -6.29
N ASP A 284 9.40 2.61 -6.56
CA ASP A 284 8.78 1.80 -7.60
C ASP A 284 8.84 0.30 -7.29
N LEU A 285 8.12 -0.46 -8.11
CA LEU A 285 8.13 -1.92 -8.14
C LEU A 285 8.48 -2.40 -9.55
N THR A 286 9.34 -3.41 -9.65
CA THR A 286 9.78 -4.00 -10.91
C THR A 286 9.51 -5.50 -10.93
N LEU A 287 8.91 -6.00 -12.01
CA LEU A 287 8.75 -7.43 -12.26
C LEU A 287 9.95 -7.98 -13.05
N SER A 288 10.42 -9.18 -12.71
CA SER A 288 11.52 -9.85 -13.44
C SER A 288 11.13 -10.18 -14.88
N ALA A 289 9.86 -10.42 -15.14
CA ALA A 289 9.25 -10.60 -16.46
C ALA A 289 7.72 -10.51 -16.35
N SER A 290 7.01 -10.45 -17.49
CA SER A 290 5.55 -10.47 -17.53
C SER A 290 4.98 -11.76 -16.92
N THR A 291 3.91 -11.65 -16.14
CA THR A 291 3.16 -12.80 -15.59
C THR A 291 2.28 -13.50 -16.65
N GLY A 292 2.17 -12.92 -17.83
CA GLY A 292 1.48 -13.49 -19.01
C GLY A 292 0.16 -12.82 -19.36
N THR A 293 -0.63 -12.38 -18.41
CA THR A 293 -1.89 -11.64 -18.61
C THR A 293 -1.91 -10.38 -17.77
N ALA A 294 -2.54 -9.34 -18.30
CA ALA A 294 -2.83 -8.14 -17.54
C ALA A 294 -3.74 -8.48 -16.34
N GLY A 295 -3.48 -7.86 -15.26
CA GLY A 295 -4.24 -7.86 -14.01
C GLY A 295 -3.62 -6.77 -13.17
N ASP A 296 -4.30 -6.35 -12.12
CA ASP A 296 -3.80 -5.26 -11.29
C ASP A 296 -3.37 -5.77 -9.92
N PHE A 297 -2.31 -5.16 -9.43
CA PHE A 297 -1.90 -5.27 -8.04
C PHE A 297 -1.58 -3.90 -7.46
N ALA A 298 -1.48 -3.85 -6.15
CA ALA A 298 -1.13 -2.66 -5.40
C ALA A 298 0.07 -2.94 -4.51
N VAL A 299 0.87 -1.93 -4.25
CA VAL A 299 1.82 -1.93 -3.14
C VAL A 299 1.18 -1.24 -1.96
N VAL A 300 1.22 -1.90 -0.81
CA VAL A 300 0.69 -1.41 0.46
C VAL A 300 1.82 -1.25 1.45
N LEU A 301 1.95 -0.06 2.04
CA LEU A 301 2.74 0.15 3.25
C LEU A 301 1.81 0.06 4.45
N TYR A 302 2.24 -0.66 5.49
CA TYR A 302 1.42 -0.91 6.65
C TYR A 302 2.25 -1.07 7.93
N ARG A 303 1.62 -0.80 9.07
CA ARG A 303 2.18 -1.08 10.39
C ARG A 303 1.40 -2.21 11.04
N PRO A 304 2.00 -3.39 11.28
CA PRO A 304 1.35 -4.43 12.08
C PRO A 304 1.09 -3.92 13.50
N LEU A 305 -0.11 -4.13 13.99
CA LEU A 305 -0.54 -3.74 15.33
C LEU A 305 -0.75 -4.96 16.22
N LEU A 306 -1.38 -6.00 15.69
CA LEU A 306 -1.81 -7.16 16.47
C LEU A 306 -1.82 -8.42 15.60
N TYR A 307 -1.40 -9.54 16.18
CA TYR A 307 -1.56 -10.87 15.62
C TYR A 307 -2.41 -11.72 16.58
N LEU A 308 -3.42 -12.37 16.03
CA LEU A 308 -4.32 -13.26 16.78
C LEU A 308 -4.33 -14.66 16.17
N PRO A 309 -4.16 -15.71 16.96
CA PRO A 309 -4.50 -17.04 16.50
C PRO A 309 -6.01 -17.14 16.29
N MET A 310 -6.42 -17.82 15.24
CA MET A 310 -7.80 -18.18 14.96
C MET A 310 -7.93 -19.68 15.17
N TYR A 311 -8.81 -20.11 16.08
CA TYR A 311 -9.13 -21.51 16.30
C TYR A 311 -10.32 -21.91 15.43
N ALA A 312 -10.37 -23.15 14.94
CA ALA A 312 -11.46 -23.61 14.09
C ALA A 312 -12.74 -23.80 14.92
N LEU A 313 -13.85 -23.40 14.32
CA LEU A 313 -15.23 -23.72 14.68
C LEU A 313 -15.62 -23.60 16.18
N GLU A 314 -16.46 -22.59 16.42
CA GLU A 314 -17.25 -22.38 17.64
C GLU A 314 -16.54 -21.68 18.82
N ASP A 315 -15.20 -21.67 18.87
CA ASP A 315 -14.49 -20.94 19.92
C ASP A 315 -13.99 -19.58 19.41
N PRO A 316 -14.57 -18.46 19.87
CA PRO A 316 -14.07 -17.15 19.51
C PRO A 316 -12.68 -16.94 20.09
N SER A 317 -11.72 -16.58 19.25
CA SER A 317 -10.42 -16.09 19.73
C SER A 317 -10.60 -14.70 20.29
N VAL A 318 -10.10 -14.46 21.47
CA VAL A 318 -10.21 -13.16 22.15
C VAL A 318 -8.82 -12.63 22.45
N TYR A 319 -8.54 -11.44 21.92
CA TYR A 319 -7.48 -10.57 22.42
C TYR A 319 -8.04 -9.74 23.57
N ASP A 320 -7.40 -9.81 24.72
CA ASP A 320 -7.64 -8.95 25.85
C ASP A 320 -6.28 -8.45 26.33
N ALA A 321 -6.06 -7.13 26.24
CA ALA A 321 -4.77 -6.53 26.54
C ALA A 321 -4.29 -6.78 27.95
N LEU A 322 -5.21 -6.95 28.92
CA LEU A 322 -4.86 -7.24 30.31
C LEU A 322 -4.18 -8.61 30.43
N PHE A 323 -4.68 -9.62 29.73
CA PHE A 323 -4.20 -10.99 29.86
C PHE A 323 -3.06 -11.34 28.90
N VAL A 324 -3.10 -10.80 27.68
CA VAL A 324 -2.15 -11.17 26.64
C VAL A 324 -0.89 -10.30 26.65
N ASN A 325 -1.02 -9.03 27.01
CA ASN A 325 0.06 -8.05 26.88
C ASN A 325 0.44 -7.37 28.24
N GLY A 326 0.07 -8.01 29.37
CA GLY A 326 0.41 -7.49 30.71
C GLY A 326 -0.16 -6.10 31.00
N GLY A 327 -1.31 -5.76 30.42
CA GLY A 327 -1.95 -4.46 30.55
C GLY A 327 -1.42 -3.39 29.57
N ASN A 328 -0.47 -3.73 28.69
CA ASN A 328 -0.04 -2.82 27.63
C ASN A 328 -1.09 -2.83 26.51
N LEU A 329 -1.75 -1.71 26.31
CA LEU A 329 -2.73 -1.54 25.25
C LEU A 329 -2.05 -1.23 23.92
N GLN A 330 -2.69 -1.67 22.84
CA GLN A 330 -2.33 -1.24 21.50
C GLN A 330 -2.95 0.14 21.25
N GLU A 331 -2.11 1.13 21.10
CA GLU A 331 -2.51 2.47 20.67
C GLU A 331 -2.96 2.44 19.23
N ILE A 332 -4.06 3.10 18.95
CA ILE A 332 -4.60 3.33 17.61
C ILE A 332 -4.49 4.82 17.31
N LEU A 333 -3.64 5.17 16.38
CA LEU A 333 -3.46 6.57 15.99
C LEU A 333 -4.74 7.12 15.36
N ASP A 334 -5.00 8.40 15.57
CA ASP A 334 -6.03 9.11 14.86
C ASP A 334 -5.83 8.97 13.35
N ASN A 335 -6.92 8.83 12.63
CA ASN A 335 -6.94 8.55 11.19
C ASN A 335 -6.26 7.21 10.79
N ALA A 336 -6.00 6.28 11.72
CA ALA A 336 -5.49 4.97 11.37
C ALA A 336 -6.49 4.21 10.48
N CYS A 337 -6.02 3.69 9.35
CA CYS A 337 -6.83 2.82 8.49
C CYS A 337 -6.61 1.36 8.89
N LEU A 338 -7.42 0.88 9.82
CA LEU A 338 -7.29 -0.48 10.31
C LEU A 338 -7.72 -1.48 9.25
N MET A 339 -6.85 -2.41 8.91
CA MET A 339 -7.13 -3.50 7.98
C MET A 339 -6.90 -4.86 8.62
N ALA A 340 -7.56 -5.89 8.06
CA ALA A 340 -7.41 -7.27 8.45
C ALA A 340 -6.76 -8.09 7.33
N VAL A 341 -5.75 -8.89 7.69
CA VAL A 341 -5.09 -9.86 6.81
C VAL A 341 -5.13 -11.22 7.50
N VAL A 342 -5.57 -12.24 6.79
CA VAL A 342 -5.71 -13.60 7.31
C VAL A 342 -4.71 -14.55 6.66
N THR A 343 -4.25 -15.52 7.43
CA THR A 343 -3.47 -16.67 6.94
C THR A 343 -4.23 -17.93 7.36
N PRO A 344 -5.11 -18.49 6.50
CA PRO A 344 -5.88 -19.68 6.82
C PRO A 344 -5.00 -20.93 6.78
N ASN A 345 -5.30 -21.91 7.63
CA ASN A 345 -4.64 -23.22 7.62
C ASN A 345 -5.28 -24.20 6.63
N LEU A 346 -6.48 -23.90 6.15
CA LEU A 346 -7.22 -24.73 5.20
C LEU A 346 -7.62 -23.91 3.97
N SER A 347 -7.62 -24.54 2.80
CA SER A 347 -8.16 -23.94 1.59
C SER A 347 -9.69 -24.04 1.59
N GLY A 348 -10.36 -23.04 1.04
CA GLY A 348 -11.81 -23.00 0.91
C GLY A 348 -12.41 -21.62 1.14
N THR A 349 -13.72 -21.55 1.16
CA THR A 349 -14.45 -20.31 1.47
C THR A 349 -14.61 -20.17 2.98
N GLY A 350 -14.16 -19.07 3.55
CA GLY A 350 -14.23 -18.79 4.98
C GLY A 350 -15.21 -17.69 5.34
N ILE A 351 -15.75 -17.72 6.54
CA ILE A 351 -16.46 -16.61 7.16
C ILE A 351 -15.62 -16.16 8.35
N ILE A 352 -15.36 -14.85 8.43
CA ILE A 352 -14.62 -14.25 9.52
C ILE A 352 -15.43 -13.10 10.10
N GLY A 353 -15.70 -13.16 11.39
CA GLY A 353 -16.30 -12.09 12.17
C GLY A 353 -15.24 -11.46 13.07
N ILE A 354 -15.11 -10.15 13.07
CA ILE A 354 -14.21 -9.41 13.94
C ILE A 354 -15.02 -8.38 14.71
N SER A 355 -14.85 -8.35 16.02
CA SER A 355 -15.53 -7.39 16.91
C SER A 355 -14.49 -6.68 17.77
N PRO A 356 -13.91 -5.57 17.27
CA PRO A 356 -13.01 -4.73 18.05
C PRO A 356 -13.81 -3.85 19.02
N MET A 357 -13.19 -3.53 20.14
CA MET A 357 -13.65 -2.55 21.10
C MET A 357 -12.58 -1.49 21.27
N PHE A 358 -12.91 -0.24 21.03
CA PHE A 358 -12.01 0.88 21.20
C PHE A 358 -12.41 1.71 22.41
N THR A 359 -11.42 2.25 23.11
CA THR A 359 -11.61 3.18 24.22
C THR A 359 -10.74 4.42 24.03
N GLU A 360 -11.19 5.55 24.53
CA GLU A 360 -10.45 6.81 24.52
C GLU A 360 -10.09 7.22 25.96
N THR A 361 -8.85 7.66 26.20
CA THR A 361 -8.37 8.13 27.51
C THR A 361 -7.98 9.59 27.48
#